data_c7da878a6cafd1b201b3e28046fc328a
#
_entry.id   c7da878a6cafd1b201b3e28046fc328a
#
_cell.length_a   1.000
_cell.length_b   1.000
_cell.length_c   1.000
_cell.angle_alpha   90.00
_cell.angle_beta   90.00
_cell.angle_gamma   90.00
#
_symmetry.space_group_name_H-M   'P 1'
#
loop_
_entity.id
_entity.type
_entity.pdbx_description
1 polymer ?
#
loop_
_entity_poly.entity_id
_entity_poly.type
_entity_poly.pdbx_seq_one_letter_code
_entity_poly.pdbx_strand_id
1 'polypeptide(L)'
;HCFTGSKDVLAAVRIAKALWLRGFAVFRFDFTGLGESQGDFANTTFSSNVGDLVAAASFLRECHEAPTVLIGHSLGGAAVLASAGKISEARAVCTIGAPADPEHVVHHFADARDEIEAAGEAEVTIGGRPFRIKSSFLEDIEGHSLKESIRDMRKALLVFHGPVDDIVDIGNARRIYQAARHPKSFVCLDGADHMLTDRADAYYVAEVISAWASRYNEETA
;
A
#
# COMPACT_ATOMS: atom_id res chain seq x y z
N HIS A 1 0.52 -4.72 1.92
CA HIS A 1 -0.61 -5.54 1.44
C HIS A 1 -1.92 -4.75 1.50
N CYS A 2 -2.99 -5.27 0.84
CA CYS A 2 -4.32 -4.68 0.82
C CYS A 2 -5.00 -4.69 2.19
N PHE A 3 -6.13 -3.94 2.30
CA PHE A 3 -6.98 -3.92 3.50
C PHE A 3 -7.42 -5.34 3.88
N THR A 4 -7.31 -5.70 5.15
CA THR A 4 -7.58 -7.05 5.68
C THR A 4 -6.78 -8.20 5.04
N GLY A 5 -5.80 -7.90 4.18
CA GLY A 5 -4.89 -8.89 3.58
C GLY A 5 -3.80 -9.35 4.53
N SER A 6 -2.77 -10.02 3.96
CA SER A 6 -1.55 -10.38 4.67
C SER A 6 -0.33 -10.31 3.75
N LYS A 7 0.86 -10.45 4.32
CA LYS A 7 2.12 -10.56 3.55
C LYS A 7 2.12 -11.74 2.56
N ASP A 8 1.21 -12.72 2.76
CA ASP A 8 1.16 -13.95 1.99
C ASP A 8 0.10 -13.95 0.87
N VAL A 9 -0.53 -12.80 0.59
CA VAL A 9 -1.37 -12.67 -0.61
C VAL A 9 -0.55 -12.97 -1.87
N LEU A 10 -1.15 -13.69 -2.82
CA LEU A 10 -0.43 -14.25 -3.97
C LEU A 10 0.40 -13.22 -4.75
N ALA A 11 -0.15 -12.04 -4.99
CA ALA A 11 0.55 -10.96 -5.68
C ALA A 11 1.83 -10.57 -4.92
N ALA A 12 1.75 -10.31 -3.60
CA ALA A 12 2.91 -9.92 -2.79
C ALA A 12 4.00 -11.01 -2.80
N VAL A 13 3.61 -12.28 -2.65
CA VAL A 13 4.55 -13.41 -2.70
C VAL A 13 5.25 -13.50 -4.06
N ARG A 14 4.49 -13.42 -5.16
CA ARG A 14 5.01 -13.54 -6.53
C ARG A 14 5.95 -12.38 -6.88
N ILE A 15 5.53 -11.15 -6.58
CA ILE A 15 6.33 -9.94 -6.81
C ILE A 15 7.63 -10.01 -5.98
N ALA A 16 7.53 -10.32 -4.70
CA ALA A 16 8.71 -10.43 -3.82
C ALA A 16 9.69 -11.49 -4.33
N LYS A 17 9.20 -12.69 -4.70
CA LYS A 17 10.06 -13.75 -5.27
C LYS A 17 10.72 -13.32 -6.57
N ALA A 18 9.99 -12.64 -7.45
CA ALA A 18 10.54 -12.19 -8.73
C ALA A 18 11.59 -11.09 -8.55
N LEU A 19 11.39 -10.17 -7.59
CA LEU A 19 12.39 -9.14 -7.23
C LEU A 19 13.62 -9.77 -6.58
N TRP A 20 13.43 -10.74 -5.68
CA TRP A 20 14.56 -11.46 -5.08
C TRP A 20 15.44 -12.15 -6.13
N LEU A 21 14.84 -12.81 -7.12
CA LEU A 21 15.57 -13.41 -8.24
C LEU A 21 16.37 -12.40 -9.09
N ARG A 22 16.06 -11.11 -8.96
CA ARG A 22 16.74 -9.98 -9.60
C ARG A 22 17.73 -9.24 -8.68
N GLY A 23 18.04 -9.84 -7.52
CA GLY A 23 19.03 -9.31 -6.60
C GLY A 23 18.52 -8.30 -5.58
N PHE A 24 17.19 -8.11 -5.47
CA PHE A 24 16.63 -7.27 -4.41
C PHE A 24 16.49 -8.07 -3.11
N ALA A 25 16.93 -7.52 -2.00
CA ALA A 25 16.46 -7.94 -0.67
C ALA A 25 15.03 -7.43 -0.49
N VAL A 26 14.10 -8.34 -0.14
CA VAL A 26 12.68 -8.01 -0.01
C VAL A 26 12.19 -8.35 1.39
N PHE A 27 11.69 -7.35 2.10
CA PHE A 27 11.03 -7.51 3.39
C PHE A 27 9.53 -7.35 3.22
N ARG A 28 8.76 -8.37 3.62
CA ARG A 28 7.30 -8.37 3.66
C ARG A 28 6.86 -8.60 5.10
N PHE A 29 5.88 -7.85 5.56
CA PHE A 29 5.34 -7.98 6.91
C PHE A 29 3.83 -7.83 6.90
N ASP A 30 3.18 -8.26 7.97
CA ASP A 30 1.77 -8.06 8.21
C ASP A 30 1.57 -6.82 9.07
N PHE A 31 0.58 -6.00 8.73
CA PHE A 31 0.16 -4.91 9.61
C PHE A 31 -0.38 -5.45 10.94
N THR A 32 -0.31 -4.64 11.99
CA THR A 32 -0.82 -4.97 13.32
C THR A 32 -2.23 -5.57 13.26
N GLY A 33 -2.42 -6.70 13.96
CA GLY A 33 -3.70 -7.42 14.03
C GLY A 33 -4.08 -8.22 12.77
N LEU A 34 -3.19 -8.33 11.78
CA LEU A 34 -3.39 -9.11 10.56
C LEU A 34 -2.30 -10.18 10.40
N GLY A 35 -2.62 -11.24 9.64
CA GLY A 35 -1.69 -12.33 9.35
C GLY A 35 -1.10 -12.96 10.60
N GLU A 36 0.23 -12.92 10.72
CA GLU A 36 0.98 -13.44 11.88
C GLU A 36 1.40 -12.32 12.87
N SER A 37 1.10 -11.04 12.55
CA SER A 37 1.38 -9.94 13.46
C SER A 37 0.45 -9.94 14.65
N GLN A 38 1.01 -9.64 15.81
CA GLN A 38 0.26 -9.49 17.07
C GLN A 38 -0.63 -8.24 17.04
N GLY A 39 -1.47 -8.12 18.07
CA GLY A 39 -2.42 -7.02 18.22
C GLY A 39 -3.84 -7.42 17.82
N ASP A 40 -4.73 -6.47 17.93
CA ASP A 40 -6.13 -6.62 17.56
C ASP A 40 -6.45 -5.64 16.43
N PHE A 41 -6.89 -6.18 15.29
CA PHE A 41 -7.26 -5.39 14.12
C PHE A 41 -8.32 -4.32 14.44
N ALA A 42 -9.25 -4.61 15.35
CA ALA A 42 -10.28 -3.67 15.77
C ALA A 42 -9.71 -2.38 16.40
N ASN A 43 -8.48 -2.43 16.91
CA ASN A 43 -7.79 -1.28 17.51
C ASN A 43 -6.83 -0.57 16.53
N THR A 44 -6.84 -0.96 15.26
CA THR A 44 -5.99 -0.35 14.24
C THR A 44 -6.71 0.78 13.51
N THR A 45 -5.93 1.67 12.94
CA THR A 45 -6.39 2.79 12.10
C THR A 45 -5.47 2.92 10.89
N PHE A 46 -5.77 3.79 9.95
CA PHE A 46 -4.86 4.10 8.85
C PHE A 46 -3.54 4.71 9.37
N SER A 47 -3.64 5.58 10.37
CA SER A 47 -2.45 6.14 11.06
C SER A 47 -1.59 5.06 11.70
N SER A 48 -2.18 4.02 12.30
CA SER A 48 -1.40 2.90 12.84
C SER A 48 -0.69 2.11 11.75
N ASN A 49 -1.32 1.89 10.58
CA ASN A 49 -0.66 1.24 9.44
C ASN A 49 0.54 2.05 8.93
N VAL A 50 0.42 3.39 8.91
CA VAL A 50 1.56 4.28 8.61
C VAL A 50 2.66 4.14 9.67
N GLY A 51 2.28 4.01 10.94
CA GLY A 51 3.20 3.74 12.06
C GLY A 51 3.95 2.42 11.89
N ASP A 52 3.24 1.35 11.52
CA ASP A 52 3.83 0.02 11.28
C ASP A 52 4.89 0.06 10.16
N LEU A 53 4.62 0.82 9.07
CA LEU A 53 5.59 1.02 7.99
C LEU A 53 6.86 1.73 8.46
N VAL A 54 6.71 2.77 9.27
CA VAL A 54 7.86 3.49 9.83
C VAL A 54 8.65 2.60 10.80
N ALA A 55 7.95 1.81 11.63
CA ALA A 55 8.57 0.85 12.54
C ALA A 55 9.33 -0.25 11.76
N ALA A 56 8.74 -0.79 10.69
CA ALA A 56 9.38 -1.76 9.82
C ALA A 56 10.65 -1.20 9.15
N ALA A 57 10.60 0.05 8.69
CA ALA A 57 11.78 0.72 8.14
C ALA A 57 12.88 0.95 9.19
N SER A 58 12.51 1.30 10.42
CA SER A 58 13.44 1.45 11.53
C SER A 58 14.10 0.11 11.90
N PHE A 59 13.30 -0.98 11.96
CA PHE A 59 13.83 -2.32 12.18
C PHE A 59 14.86 -2.71 11.12
N LEU A 60 14.57 -2.47 9.84
CA LEU A 60 15.52 -2.76 8.77
C LEU A 60 16.80 -1.94 8.90
N ARG A 61 16.70 -0.66 9.24
CA ARG A 61 17.85 0.24 9.46
C ARG A 61 18.75 -0.24 10.60
N GLU A 62 18.14 -0.74 11.67
CA GLU A 62 18.87 -1.16 12.88
C GLU A 62 19.47 -2.56 12.76
N CYS A 63 18.77 -3.48 12.10
CA CYS A 63 19.12 -4.89 12.07
C CYS A 63 19.69 -5.37 10.73
N HIS A 64 19.50 -4.62 9.66
CA HIS A 64 19.85 -4.97 8.28
C HIS A 64 20.30 -3.73 7.52
N GLU A 65 19.62 -3.45 6.39
CA GLU A 65 19.81 -2.25 5.57
C GLU A 65 18.49 -1.50 5.46
N ALA A 66 18.54 -0.17 5.57
CA ALA A 66 17.36 0.67 5.43
C ALA A 66 16.69 0.48 4.05
N PRO A 67 15.35 0.53 3.97
CA PRO A 67 14.67 0.29 2.71
C PRO A 67 14.83 1.50 1.77
N THR A 68 15.28 1.24 0.55
CA THR A 68 15.41 2.25 -0.52
C THR A 68 14.17 2.35 -1.39
N VAL A 69 13.38 1.28 -1.49
CA VAL A 69 12.15 1.21 -2.28
C VAL A 69 10.99 0.74 -1.41
N LEU A 70 9.90 1.49 -1.43
CA LEU A 70 8.65 1.13 -0.75
C LEU A 70 7.64 0.67 -1.82
N ILE A 71 7.01 -0.48 -1.59
CA ILE A 71 6.02 -1.04 -2.51
C ILE A 71 4.73 -1.30 -1.73
N GLY A 72 3.61 -0.75 -2.20
CA GLY A 72 2.30 -0.94 -1.57
C GLY A 72 1.21 -1.30 -2.57
N HIS A 73 0.36 -2.26 -2.19
CA HIS A 73 -0.80 -2.69 -2.96
C HIS A 73 -2.08 -2.22 -2.28
N SER A 74 -3.01 -1.66 -3.05
CA SER A 74 -4.31 -1.20 -2.57
C SER A 74 -4.16 -0.21 -1.40
N LEU A 75 -4.81 -0.41 -0.24
CA LEU A 75 -4.64 0.42 0.95
C LEU A 75 -3.17 0.48 1.42
N GLY A 76 -2.39 -0.60 1.25
CA GLY A 76 -0.96 -0.58 1.49
C GLY A 76 -0.22 0.41 0.58
N GLY A 77 -0.73 0.66 -0.63
CA GLY A 77 -0.26 1.71 -1.52
C GLY A 77 -0.52 3.11 -0.97
N ALA A 78 -1.71 3.35 -0.44
CA ALA A 78 -2.02 4.60 0.27
C ALA A 78 -1.11 4.80 1.49
N ALA A 79 -0.88 3.72 2.26
CA ALA A 79 -0.02 3.77 3.45
C ALA A 79 1.46 4.07 3.13
N VAL A 80 2.03 3.50 2.05
CA VAL A 80 3.40 3.84 1.63
C VAL A 80 3.50 5.28 1.13
N LEU A 81 2.47 5.81 0.45
CA LEU A 81 2.42 7.23 0.05
C LEU A 81 2.41 8.16 1.27
N ALA A 82 1.66 7.81 2.31
CA ALA A 82 1.56 8.59 3.56
C ALA A 82 2.85 8.51 4.40
N SER A 83 3.56 7.38 4.35
CA SER A 83 4.77 7.14 5.17
C SER A 83 6.08 7.54 4.49
N ALA A 84 6.12 7.63 3.16
CA ALA A 84 7.34 7.82 2.39
C ALA A 84 8.16 9.05 2.81
N GLY A 85 7.50 10.15 3.16
CA GLY A 85 8.17 11.36 3.66
C GLY A 85 8.83 11.20 5.03
N LYS A 86 8.40 10.17 5.82
CA LYS A 86 8.91 9.87 7.16
C LYS A 86 10.07 8.85 7.14
N ILE A 87 10.32 8.22 5.99
CA ILE A 87 11.38 7.22 5.80
C ILE A 87 12.46 7.86 4.91
N SER A 88 13.46 8.46 5.54
CA SER A 88 14.46 9.30 4.87
C SER A 88 15.24 8.55 3.79
N GLU A 89 15.57 7.29 4.02
CA GLU A 89 16.37 6.43 3.14
C GLU A 89 15.60 5.94 1.92
N ALA A 90 14.26 5.93 1.97
CA ALA A 90 13.46 5.60 0.81
C ALA A 90 13.72 6.62 -0.31
N ARG A 91 14.06 6.13 -1.48
CA ARG A 91 14.33 6.94 -2.68
C ARG A 91 13.20 6.81 -3.70
N ALA A 92 12.48 5.69 -3.65
CA ALA A 92 11.45 5.34 -4.59
C ALA A 92 10.22 4.73 -3.92
N VAL A 93 9.06 5.01 -4.48
CA VAL A 93 7.75 4.49 -4.04
C VAL A 93 7.05 3.87 -5.24
N CYS A 94 6.54 2.65 -5.08
CA CYS A 94 5.74 1.97 -6.07
C CYS A 94 4.35 1.69 -5.48
N THR A 95 3.30 2.05 -6.21
CA THR A 95 1.92 1.74 -5.83
C THR A 95 1.26 0.86 -6.87
N ILE A 96 0.45 -0.11 -6.44
CA ILE A 96 -0.27 -1.06 -7.29
C ILE A 96 -1.74 -1.00 -6.90
N GLY A 97 -2.63 -0.56 -7.80
CA GLY A 97 -4.07 -0.47 -7.54
C GLY A 97 -4.41 0.36 -6.29
N ALA A 98 -3.64 1.43 -6.02
CA ALA A 98 -3.80 2.20 -4.80
C ALA A 98 -4.90 3.25 -4.90
N PRO A 99 -5.70 3.48 -3.85
CA PRO A 99 -6.60 4.63 -3.78
C PRO A 99 -5.80 5.90 -3.51
N ALA A 100 -6.29 7.03 -4.04
CA ALA A 100 -5.71 8.35 -3.83
C ALA A 100 -6.02 8.93 -2.45
N ASP A 101 -7.02 8.37 -1.77
CA ASP A 101 -7.42 8.71 -0.40
C ASP A 101 -7.78 7.42 0.34
N PRO A 102 -7.39 7.26 1.63
CA PRO A 102 -7.66 6.05 2.39
C PRO A 102 -9.17 5.85 2.67
N GLU A 103 -9.97 6.90 2.64
CA GLU A 103 -11.44 6.86 2.81
C GLU A 103 -12.11 5.90 1.82
N HIS A 104 -11.48 5.64 0.68
CA HIS A 104 -11.98 4.65 -0.30
C HIS A 104 -12.30 3.29 0.33
N VAL A 105 -11.60 2.89 1.38
CA VAL A 105 -11.81 1.59 2.05
C VAL A 105 -13.18 1.47 2.70
N VAL A 106 -13.86 2.59 3.02
CA VAL A 106 -15.21 2.61 3.61
C VAL A 106 -16.22 1.91 2.70
N HIS A 107 -16.02 1.92 1.38
CA HIS A 107 -16.90 1.23 0.45
C HIS A 107 -17.03 -0.29 0.73
N HIS A 108 -16.04 -0.92 1.37
CA HIS A 108 -16.10 -2.32 1.73
C HIS A 108 -17.08 -2.63 2.88
N PHE A 109 -17.49 -1.62 3.63
CA PHE A 109 -18.40 -1.74 4.77
C PHE A 109 -19.35 -0.54 4.91
N ALA A 110 -19.72 0.07 3.76
CA ALA A 110 -20.59 1.23 3.73
C ALA A 110 -21.95 0.98 4.42
N ASP A 111 -22.50 -0.22 4.26
CA ASP A 111 -23.78 -0.59 4.87
C ASP A 111 -23.75 -0.65 6.40
N ALA A 112 -22.56 -0.81 7.00
CA ALA A 112 -22.37 -0.84 8.45
C ALA A 112 -21.97 0.52 9.05
N ARG A 113 -21.80 1.56 8.23
CA ARG A 113 -21.31 2.86 8.67
C ARG A 113 -22.18 3.45 9.78
N ASP A 114 -23.50 3.49 9.57
CA ASP A 114 -24.43 4.07 10.54
C ASP A 114 -24.40 3.31 11.88
N GLU A 115 -24.23 1.97 11.82
CA GLU A 115 -24.09 1.14 13.02
C GLU A 115 -22.78 1.45 13.75
N ILE A 116 -21.66 1.56 13.02
CA ILE A 116 -20.36 1.91 13.60
C ILE A 116 -20.42 3.27 14.28
N GLU A 117 -21.04 4.27 13.65
CA GLU A 117 -21.18 5.61 14.21
C GLU A 117 -22.08 5.64 15.46
N ALA A 118 -23.18 4.86 15.46
CA ALA A 118 -24.13 4.84 16.55
C ALA A 118 -23.67 3.98 17.76
N ALA A 119 -23.07 2.80 17.48
CA ALA A 119 -22.66 1.83 18.52
C ALA A 119 -21.17 1.92 18.88
N GLY A 120 -20.38 2.72 18.15
CA GLY A 120 -18.93 2.85 18.31
C GLY A 120 -18.13 1.76 17.59
N GLU A 121 -18.76 0.64 17.22
CA GLU A 121 -18.15 -0.44 16.45
C GLU A 121 -19.22 -1.32 15.78
N ALA A 122 -18.86 -2.02 14.68
CA ALA A 122 -19.67 -3.09 14.11
C ALA A 122 -18.80 -4.22 13.57
N GLU A 123 -19.37 -5.41 13.45
CA GLU A 123 -18.77 -6.52 12.74
C GLU A 123 -19.15 -6.46 11.26
N VAL A 124 -18.17 -6.51 10.37
CA VAL A 124 -18.32 -6.44 8.92
C VAL A 124 -17.66 -7.63 8.25
N THR A 125 -18.20 -8.09 7.13
CA THR A 125 -17.58 -9.16 6.35
C THR A 125 -16.80 -8.58 5.18
N ILE A 126 -15.48 -8.76 5.15
CA ILE A 126 -14.59 -8.28 4.10
C ILE A 126 -13.83 -9.48 3.52
N GLY A 127 -13.98 -9.71 2.21
CA GLY A 127 -13.35 -10.87 1.55
C GLY A 127 -13.77 -12.22 2.17
N GLY A 128 -15.03 -12.32 2.62
CA GLY A 128 -15.60 -13.54 3.24
C GLY A 128 -15.14 -13.80 4.68
N ARG A 129 -14.44 -12.86 5.32
CA ARG A 129 -14.00 -12.98 6.72
C ARG A 129 -14.60 -11.89 7.59
N PRO A 130 -14.98 -12.19 8.86
CA PRO A 130 -15.48 -11.18 9.78
C PRO A 130 -14.33 -10.31 10.29
N PHE A 131 -14.59 -9.00 10.38
CA PHE A 131 -13.71 -8.01 10.99
C PHE A 131 -14.54 -7.05 11.82
N ARG A 132 -14.00 -6.60 12.94
CA ARG A 132 -14.59 -5.55 13.74
C ARG A 132 -13.97 -4.22 13.40
N ILE A 133 -14.80 -3.26 13.00
CA ILE A 133 -14.40 -1.88 12.68
C ILE A 133 -14.94 -0.96 13.76
N LYS A 134 -14.10 -0.09 14.28
CA LYS A 134 -14.47 0.92 15.29
C LYS A 134 -14.65 2.30 14.66
N SER A 135 -15.41 3.19 15.32
CA SER A 135 -15.59 4.59 14.92
C SER A 135 -14.24 5.32 14.80
N SER A 136 -13.26 4.99 15.65
CA SER A 136 -11.91 5.54 15.57
C SER A 136 -11.20 5.30 14.23
N PHE A 137 -11.53 4.20 13.53
CA PHE A 137 -11.02 3.97 12.18
C PHE A 137 -11.63 4.95 11.17
N LEU A 138 -12.96 5.19 11.26
CA LEU A 138 -13.65 6.15 10.39
C LEU A 138 -13.13 7.57 10.63
N GLU A 139 -13.06 7.99 11.89
CA GLU A 139 -12.54 9.30 12.29
C GLU A 139 -11.11 9.55 11.78
N ASP A 140 -10.24 8.53 11.87
CA ASP A 140 -8.85 8.63 11.42
C ASP A 140 -8.76 8.78 9.90
N ILE A 141 -9.48 7.98 9.12
CA ILE A 141 -9.39 8.05 7.65
C ILE A 141 -9.98 9.33 7.07
N GLU A 142 -11.03 9.90 7.67
CA GLU A 142 -11.63 11.17 7.25
C GLU A 142 -10.66 12.36 7.40
N GLY A 143 -9.73 12.26 8.35
CA GLY A 143 -8.69 13.26 8.59
C GLY A 143 -7.51 13.22 7.62
N HIS A 144 -7.42 12.18 6.77
CA HIS A 144 -6.28 11.97 5.89
C HIS A 144 -6.52 12.46 4.46
N SER A 145 -5.71 13.43 4.02
CA SER A 145 -5.53 13.77 2.61
C SER A 145 -4.15 13.37 2.15
N LEU A 146 -4.05 12.41 1.24
CA LEU A 146 -2.76 11.96 0.71
C LEU A 146 -2.14 12.97 -0.27
N LYS A 147 -2.91 13.92 -0.80
CA LYS A 147 -2.43 14.86 -1.82
C LYS A 147 -1.18 15.63 -1.38
N GLU A 148 -1.15 16.10 -0.14
CA GLU A 148 0.00 16.82 0.38
C GLU A 148 1.17 15.88 0.66
N SER A 149 0.93 14.72 1.25
CA SER A 149 1.95 13.68 1.48
C SER A 149 2.61 13.27 0.18
N ILE A 150 1.83 13.02 -0.88
CA ILE A 150 2.34 12.68 -2.22
C ILE A 150 3.18 13.80 -2.81
N ARG A 151 2.71 15.05 -2.72
CA ARG A 151 3.45 16.22 -3.25
C ARG A 151 4.79 16.41 -2.53
N ASP A 152 4.79 16.22 -1.21
CA ASP A 152 5.89 16.60 -0.34
C ASP A 152 6.85 15.46 -0.02
N MET A 153 6.52 14.21 -0.36
CA MET A 153 7.42 13.07 -0.16
C MET A 153 8.76 13.20 -0.93
N ARG A 154 8.76 13.89 -2.09
CA ARG A 154 9.95 14.15 -2.92
C ARG A 154 10.75 12.88 -3.25
N LYS A 155 10.06 11.78 -3.49
CA LYS A 155 10.62 10.49 -3.90
C LYS A 155 10.23 10.21 -5.34
N ALA A 156 10.99 9.37 -6.02
CA ALA A 156 10.57 8.85 -7.31
C ALA A 156 9.30 8.01 -7.14
N LEU A 157 8.32 8.18 -8.02
CA LEU A 157 7.03 7.49 -7.93
C LEU A 157 6.78 6.65 -9.18
N LEU A 158 6.41 5.39 -8.96
CA LEU A 158 5.89 4.49 -9.98
C LEU A 158 4.48 4.05 -9.60
N VAL A 159 3.52 4.34 -10.47
CA VAL A 159 2.11 3.98 -10.26
C VAL A 159 1.72 2.88 -11.24
N PHE A 160 1.24 1.76 -10.74
CA PHE A 160 0.61 0.70 -11.52
C PHE A 160 -0.89 0.69 -11.26
N HIS A 161 -1.69 0.58 -12.33
CA HIS A 161 -3.15 0.44 -12.20
C HIS A 161 -3.76 -0.21 -13.44
N GLY A 162 -4.74 -1.08 -13.23
CA GLY A 162 -5.50 -1.71 -14.29
C GLY A 162 -6.77 -0.93 -14.64
N PRO A 163 -7.14 -0.79 -15.93
CA PRO A 163 -8.38 -0.13 -16.32
C PRO A 163 -9.64 -0.96 -16.00
N VAL A 164 -9.46 -2.26 -15.72
CA VAL A 164 -10.53 -3.19 -15.34
C VAL A 164 -10.55 -3.50 -13.84
N ASP A 165 -9.79 -2.74 -13.05
CA ASP A 165 -9.82 -2.84 -11.58
C ASP A 165 -11.22 -2.41 -11.09
N ASP A 166 -11.98 -3.36 -10.56
CA ASP A 166 -13.37 -3.19 -10.09
C ASP A 166 -13.46 -2.81 -8.61
N ILE A 167 -12.32 -2.77 -7.91
CA ILE A 167 -12.22 -2.40 -6.50
C ILE A 167 -11.79 -0.93 -6.34
N VAL A 168 -10.74 -0.54 -7.06
CA VAL A 168 -10.20 0.82 -7.03
C VAL A 168 -10.17 1.37 -8.45
N ASP A 169 -11.06 2.31 -8.75
CA ASP A 169 -11.13 2.93 -10.08
C ASP A 169 -9.79 3.56 -10.50
N ILE A 170 -9.42 3.37 -11.77
CA ILE A 170 -8.15 3.87 -12.35
C ILE A 170 -7.98 5.39 -12.24
N GLY A 171 -9.06 6.15 -12.06
CA GLY A 171 -8.99 7.59 -11.79
C GLY A 171 -8.18 7.92 -10.53
N ASN A 172 -8.05 6.96 -9.59
CA ASN A 172 -7.17 7.10 -8.43
C ASN A 172 -5.69 7.23 -8.84
N ALA A 173 -5.24 6.41 -9.79
CA ALA A 173 -3.88 6.51 -10.34
C ALA A 173 -3.62 7.89 -10.95
N ARG A 174 -4.60 8.44 -11.68
CA ARG A 174 -4.51 9.81 -12.22
C ARG A 174 -4.35 10.84 -11.09
N ARG A 175 -5.14 10.76 -10.02
CA ARG A 175 -5.05 11.69 -8.87
C ARG A 175 -3.69 11.60 -8.19
N ILE A 176 -3.20 10.39 -7.92
CA ILE A 176 -1.88 10.14 -7.34
C ILE A 176 -0.78 10.72 -8.23
N TYR A 177 -0.82 10.39 -9.53
CA TYR A 177 0.17 10.85 -10.49
C TYR A 177 0.20 12.37 -10.61
N GLN A 178 -0.97 13.03 -10.63
CA GLN A 178 -1.05 14.48 -10.72
C GLN A 178 -0.53 15.19 -9.48
N ALA A 179 -0.75 14.62 -8.28
CA ALA A 179 -0.27 15.20 -7.03
C ALA A 179 1.26 15.10 -6.88
N ALA A 180 1.88 14.07 -7.42
CA ALA A 180 3.31 13.82 -7.29
C ALA A 180 4.16 14.79 -8.11
N ARG A 181 5.35 15.10 -7.59
CA ARG A 181 6.42 15.78 -8.33
C ARG A 181 7.21 14.76 -9.15
N HIS A 182 7.95 15.23 -10.14
CA HIS A 182 8.92 14.41 -10.87
C HIS A 182 10.13 14.04 -9.99
N PRO A 183 10.74 12.85 -10.19
CA PRO A 183 10.42 11.87 -11.23
C PRO A 183 9.20 11.02 -10.88
N LYS A 184 8.32 10.79 -11.86
CA LYS A 184 7.12 9.97 -11.73
C LYS A 184 6.81 9.23 -13.02
N SER A 185 6.31 8.01 -12.89
CA SER A 185 5.96 7.12 -14.00
C SER A 185 4.61 6.46 -13.74
N PHE A 186 3.91 6.12 -14.81
CA PHE A 186 2.68 5.34 -14.77
C PHE A 186 2.79 4.15 -15.71
N VAL A 187 2.32 3.00 -15.25
CA VAL A 187 2.23 1.77 -16.05
C VAL A 187 0.80 1.26 -15.97
N CYS A 188 0.15 1.17 -17.12
CA CYS A 188 -1.14 0.54 -17.25
C CYS A 188 -1.00 -0.98 -17.18
N LEU A 189 -1.82 -1.62 -16.37
CA LEU A 189 -1.92 -3.08 -16.27
C LEU A 189 -3.16 -3.54 -17.03
N ASP A 190 -3.05 -3.55 -18.36
CA ASP A 190 -4.17 -3.89 -19.23
C ASP A 190 -4.69 -5.30 -18.96
N GLY A 191 -5.98 -5.43 -18.59
CA GLY A 191 -6.63 -6.69 -18.27
C GLY A 191 -6.34 -7.28 -16.90
N ALA A 192 -5.46 -6.67 -16.08
CA ALA A 192 -5.18 -7.15 -14.73
C ALA A 192 -6.31 -6.79 -13.76
N ASP A 193 -6.73 -7.75 -12.95
CA ASP A 193 -7.65 -7.52 -11.85
C ASP A 193 -6.95 -6.83 -10.64
N HIS A 194 -7.76 -6.34 -9.69
CA HIS A 194 -7.23 -5.67 -8.50
C HIS A 194 -6.21 -6.51 -7.73
N MET A 195 -6.45 -7.82 -7.62
CA MET A 195 -5.63 -8.72 -6.80
C MET A 195 -4.42 -9.30 -7.54
N LEU A 196 -4.23 -8.97 -8.82
CA LEU A 196 -3.20 -9.56 -9.71
C LEU A 196 -3.25 -11.10 -9.63
N THR A 197 -4.44 -11.66 -9.82
CA THR A 197 -4.66 -13.11 -9.72
C THR A 197 -3.93 -13.86 -10.82
N ASP A 198 -3.77 -13.28 -12.01
CA ASP A 198 -2.89 -13.83 -13.03
C ASP A 198 -1.42 -13.68 -12.58
N ARG A 199 -0.70 -14.78 -12.69
CA ARG A 199 0.72 -14.84 -12.39
C ARG A 199 1.53 -13.93 -13.32
N ALA A 200 1.15 -13.82 -14.58
CA ALA A 200 1.86 -13.00 -15.55
C ALA A 200 1.88 -11.52 -15.14
N ASP A 201 0.76 -10.99 -14.63
CA ASP A 201 0.66 -9.60 -14.18
C ASP A 201 1.59 -9.31 -13.00
N ALA A 202 1.63 -10.19 -12.01
CA ALA A 202 2.52 -10.05 -10.86
C ALA A 202 4.01 -10.09 -11.27
N TYR A 203 4.37 -10.94 -12.23
CA TYR A 203 5.73 -10.99 -12.76
C TYR A 203 6.06 -9.76 -13.58
N TYR A 204 5.15 -9.29 -14.44
CA TYR A 204 5.32 -8.06 -15.21
C TYR A 204 5.56 -6.85 -14.29
N VAL A 205 4.75 -6.70 -13.24
CA VAL A 205 4.94 -5.66 -12.21
C VAL A 205 6.34 -5.73 -11.62
N ALA A 206 6.80 -6.93 -11.23
CA ALA A 206 8.14 -7.09 -10.66
C ALA A 206 9.26 -6.76 -11.65
N GLU A 207 9.10 -7.11 -12.92
CA GLU A 207 10.08 -6.77 -13.97
C GLU A 207 10.21 -5.27 -14.16
N VAL A 208 9.08 -4.59 -14.27
CA VAL A 208 9.07 -3.13 -14.41
C VAL A 208 9.65 -2.45 -13.17
N ILE A 209 9.26 -2.90 -11.95
CA ILE A 209 9.85 -2.37 -10.71
C ILE A 209 11.36 -2.55 -10.71
N SER A 210 11.86 -3.74 -11.04
CA SER A 210 13.29 -4.03 -11.05
C SER A 210 14.05 -3.11 -12.01
N ALA A 211 13.58 -2.98 -13.24
CA ALA A 211 14.21 -2.13 -14.26
C ALA A 211 14.14 -0.63 -13.89
N TRP A 212 13.01 -0.20 -13.33
CA TRP A 212 12.81 1.20 -12.96
C TRP A 212 13.56 1.58 -11.69
N ALA A 213 13.53 0.73 -10.65
CA ALA A 213 14.13 0.99 -9.34
C ALA A 213 15.65 0.94 -9.38
N SER A 214 16.27 0.25 -10.34
CA SER A 214 17.73 0.23 -10.49
C SER A 214 18.34 1.64 -10.58
N ARG A 215 17.59 2.61 -11.13
CA ARG A 215 18.02 4.01 -11.22
C ARG A 215 18.08 4.73 -9.87
N TYR A 216 17.48 4.16 -8.82
CA TYR A 216 17.35 4.78 -7.49
C TYR A 216 18.03 3.97 -6.39
N ASN A 217 18.58 2.79 -6.72
CA ASN A 217 19.29 1.94 -5.76
C ASN A 217 20.78 2.27 -5.64
N GLU A 218 21.39 2.85 -6.69
CA GLU A 218 22.79 3.26 -6.64
C GLU A 218 22.91 4.53 -5.78
N GLU A 219 23.85 4.54 -4.86
CA GLU A 219 24.33 5.79 -4.29
C GLU A 219 24.89 6.60 -5.46
N THR A 220 24.26 7.74 -5.76
CA THR A 220 24.87 8.72 -6.67
C THR A 220 26.21 9.12 -6.04
N ALA A 221 27.27 8.59 -6.62
CA ALA A 221 28.66 8.92 -6.31
C ALA A 221 28.89 10.43 -6.47
#